data_636129a26a3d66157851483b73a90f58
#
_entry.id   636129a26a3d66157851483b73a90f58
#
_cell.length_a   1.000
_cell.length_b   1.000
_cell.length_c   1.000
_cell.angle_alpha   90.00
_cell.angle_beta   90.00
_cell.angle_gamma   90.00
#
_symmetry.space_group_name_H-M   'P 1'
#
loop_
_entity.id
_entity.type
_entity.pdbx_description
1 polymer ?
#
loop_
_entity_poly.entity_id
_entity_poly.type
_entity_poly.pdbx_seq_one_letter_code
_entity_poly.pdbx_strand_id
1 'polypeptide(L)'
;MLTDNGSEFSDPKMIEFYRVDPEHNPTKLERRTYVFFCDPYNSQQKPHVERNHEEIRRVLVKGSSFDALTQEDVNLMLSHVNSAPRPSLGGKTPYDEFVSFHGERGLEFLEKLGIRRVNAESVILDPILLGEKFKKEANRAILHRHGVL
;
A
#
# COMPACT_ATOMS: atom_id res chain seq x y z
N MET A 1 -5.73 -9.40 11.62
CA MET A 1 -5.70 -8.17 10.80
C MET A 1 -6.53 -7.11 11.49
N LEU A 2 -6.01 -5.90 11.66
CA LEU A 2 -6.76 -4.76 12.22
C LEU A 2 -7.24 -3.87 11.06
N THR A 3 -8.54 -3.58 11.00
CA THR A 3 -9.17 -2.81 9.93
C THR A 3 -10.04 -1.68 10.48
N ASP A 4 -10.42 -0.71 9.65
CA ASP A 4 -11.45 0.26 9.95
C ASP A 4 -12.85 -0.29 9.66
N ASN A 5 -13.88 0.54 9.78
CA ASN A 5 -15.26 0.18 9.50
C ASN A 5 -15.67 0.47 8.05
N GLY A 6 -14.73 0.39 7.10
CA GLY A 6 -15.01 0.56 5.69
C GLY A 6 -15.96 -0.51 5.15
N SER A 7 -16.75 -0.16 4.14
CA SER A 7 -17.73 -1.08 3.52
C SER A 7 -17.08 -2.33 2.91
N GLU A 8 -15.81 -2.25 2.52
CA GLU A 8 -15.00 -3.37 2.01
C GLU A 8 -14.76 -4.46 3.06
N PHE A 9 -14.95 -4.15 4.35
CA PHE A 9 -14.80 -5.09 5.46
C PHE A 9 -16.14 -5.56 6.04
N SER A 10 -17.25 -5.32 5.36
CA SER A 10 -18.61 -5.66 5.82
C SER A 10 -18.84 -7.17 5.96
N ASP A 11 -18.08 -8.00 5.23
CA ASP A 11 -18.06 -9.45 5.40
C ASP A 11 -16.68 -9.95 5.84
N PRO A 12 -16.37 -9.92 7.16
CA PRO A 12 -15.08 -10.36 7.67
C PRO A 12 -14.80 -11.85 7.42
N LYS A 13 -15.83 -12.67 7.24
CA LYS A 13 -15.66 -14.11 6.99
C LYS A 13 -14.95 -14.37 5.66
N MET A 14 -15.19 -13.56 4.64
CA MET A 14 -14.50 -13.68 3.36
C MET A 14 -12.98 -13.43 3.48
N ILE A 15 -12.59 -12.64 4.47
CA ILE A 15 -11.18 -12.34 4.75
C ILE A 15 -10.58 -13.38 5.70
N GLU A 16 -11.34 -13.79 6.72
CA GLU A 16 -10.86 -14.70 7.76
C GLU A 16 -10.67 -16.13 7.29
N PHE A 17 -11.47 -16.57 6.33
CA PHE A 17 -11.47 -17.95 5.86
C PHE A 17 -11.08 -18.07 4.39
N TYR A 18 -10.54 -19.22 4.02
CA TYR A 18 -10.31 -19.61 2.64
C TYR A 18 -10.73 -21.06 2.40
N ARG A 19 -11.03 -21.41 1.16
CA ARG A 19 -11.34 -22.78 0.75
C ARG A 19 -10.05 -23.54 0.55
N VAL A 20 -9.89 -24.64 1.27
CA VAL A 20 -8.66 -25.46 1.21
C VAL A 20 -8.61 -26.27 -0.07
N ASP A 21 -9.76 -26.79 -0.48
CA ASP A 21 -9.90 -27.64 -1.66
C ASP A 21 -11.21 -27.29 -2.38
N PRO A 22 -11.20 -26.23 -3.20
CA PRO A 22 -12.43 -25.78 -3.86
C PRO A 22 -12.98 -26.76 -4.89
N GLU A 23 -12.15 -27.66 -5.44
CA GLU A 23 -12.56 -28.61 -6.46
C GLU A 23 -13.21 -29.86 -5.89
N HIS A 24 -12.66 -30.43 -4.80
CA HIS A 24 -13.11 -31.71 -4.23
C HIS A 24 -13.94 -31.55 -2.96
N ASN A 25 -13.71 -30.47 -2.21
CA ASN A 25 -14.44 -30.18 -0.97
C ASN A 25 -14.76 -28.67 -0.84
N PRO A 26 -15.74 -28.16 -1.60
CA PRO A 26 -16.03 -26.72 -1.67
C PRO A 26 -16.53 -26.12 -0.35
N THR A 27 -16.94 -26.96 0.61
CA THR A 27 -17.43 -26.52 1.93
C THR A 27 -16.34 -26.47 2.99
N LYS A 28 -15.16 -27.04 2.72
CA LYS A 28 -14.06 -27.06 3.68
C LYS A 28 -13.39 -25.70 3.74
N LEU A 29 -13.64 -24.98 4.82
CA LEU A 29 -13.04 -23.67 5.11
C LEU A 29 -12.01 -23.82 6.22
N GLU A 30 -10.86 -23.17 6.04
CA GLU A 30 -9.87 -23.00 7.11
C GLU A 30 -9.66 -21.51 7.39
N ARG A 31 -9.42 -21.19 8.66
CA ARG A 31 -9.18 -19.83 9.08
C ARG A 31 -7.72 -19.43 8.79
N ARG A 32 -7.51 -18.39 8.02
CA ARG A 32 -6.19 -17.82 7.72
C ARG A 32 -5.80 -16.63 8.60
N THR A 33 -6.78 -15.93 9.14
CA THR A 33 -6.55 -14.74 9.98
C THR A 33 -7.77 -14.45 10.87
N TYR A 34 -7.61 -13.49 11.76
CA TYR A 34 -8.71 -12.87 12.50
C TYR A 34 -8.83 -11.42 12.07
N VAL A 35 -10.05 -10.92 11.87
CA VAL A 35 -10.33 -9.52 11.59
C VAL A 35 -10.79 -8.84 12.87
N PHE A 36 -10.12 -7.75 13.22
CA PHE A 36 -10.47 -6.86 14.32
C PHE A 36 -10.79 -5.50 13.75
N PHE A 37 -11.83 -4.87 14.25
CA PHE A 37 -12.23 -3.53 13.83
C PHE A 37 -11.68 -2.49 14.81
N CYS A 38 -11.21 -1.37 14.26
CA CYS A 38 -10.88 -0.20 15.07
C CYS A 38 -12.16 0.44 15.60
N ASP A 39 -12.05 1.14 16.73
CA ASP A 39 -13.11 2.00 17.19
C ASP A 39 -13.41 3.08 16.14
N PRO A 40 -14.69 3.44 15.95
CA PRO A 40 -15.05 4.51 15.03
C PRO A 40 -14.31 5.81 15.38
N TYR A 41 -13.80 6.49 14.36
CA TYR A 41 -13.06 7.76 14.48
C TYR A 41 -11.77 7.73 15.31
N ASN A 42 -11.22 6.55 15.61
CA ASN A 42 -9.97 6.40 16.35
C ASN A 42 -8.79 6.06 15.42
N SER A 43 -8.28 7.05 14.70
CA SER A 43 -7.15 6.91 13.78
C SER A 43 -5.85 6.48 14.47
N GLN A 44 -5.71 6.79 15.77
CA GLN A 44 -4.52 6.44 16.56
C GLN A 44 -4.30 4.93 16.69
N GLN A 45 -5.31 4.11 16.44
CA GLN A 45 -5.18 2.65 16.44
C GLN A 45 -4.41 2.11 15.23
N LYS A 46 -4.20 2.93 14.19
CA LYS A 46 -3.48 2.55 12.97
C LYS A 46 -2.39 3.55 12.55
N PRO A 47 -1.46 3.94 13.42
CA PRO A 47 -0.49 5.00 13.12
C PRO A 47 0.44 4.62 11.94
N HIS A 48 0.72 3.34 11.75
CA HIS A 48 1.59 2.86 10.65
C HIS A 48 0.89 2.94 9.28
N VAL A 49 -0.42 2.71 9.23
CA VAL A 49 -1.20 2.83 7.97
C VAL A 49 -1.27 4.29 7.54
N GLU A 50 -1.49 5.21 8.49
CA GLU A 50 -1.52 6.64 8.20
C GLU A 50 -0.19 7.13 7.64
N ARG A 51 0.94 6.73 8.22
CA ARG A 51 2.28 7.06 7.68
C ARG A 51 2.49 6.50 6.28
N ASN A 52 2.06 5.28 6.01
CA ASN A 52 2.15 4.73 4.66
C ASN A 52 1.30 5.52 3.66
N HIS A 53 0.11 5.98 4.06
CA HIS A 53 -0.71 6.86 3.23
C HIS A 53 -0.03 8.20 2.98
N GLU A 54 0.70 8.76 3.94
CA GLU A 54 1.47 10.00 3.75
C GLU A 54 2.53 9.83 2.66
N GLU A 55 3.28 8.73 2.68
CA GLU A 55 4.30 8.46 1.65
C GLU A 55 3.68 8.21 0.27
N ILE A 56 2.57 7.48 0.20
CA ILE A 56 1.84 7.29 -1.05
C ILE A 56 1.33 8.64 -1.58
N ARG A 57 0.85 9.53 -0.70
CA ARG A 57 0.36 10.87 -1.08
C ARG A 57 1.44 11.83 -1.56
N ARG A 58 2.70 11.53 -1.33
CA ARG A 58 3.81 12.28 -1.95
C ARG A 58 3.88 12.03 -3.45
N VAL A 59 3.51 10.84 -3.90
CA VAL A 59 3.47 10.44 -5.32
C VAL A 59 2.08 10.68 -5.90
N LEU A 60 1.03 10.20 -5.22
CA LEU A 60 -0.38 10.36 -5.60
C LEU A 60 -1.04 11.41 -4.71
N VAL A 61 -0.99 12.65 -5.12
CA VAL A 61 -1.51 13.78 -4.36
C VAL A 61 -3.03 13.63 -4.14
N LYS A 62 -3.49 13.99 -2.96
CA LYS A 62 -4.93 13.95 -2.62
C LYS A 62 -5.76 14.77 -3.61
N GLY A 63 -6.74 14.12 -4.24
CA GLY A 63 -7.59 14.71 -5.27
C GLY A 63 -7.16 14.39 -6.70
N SER A 64 -6.03 13.68 -6.89
CA SER A 64 -5.69 13.10 -8.19
C SER A 64 -6.59 11.91 -8.51
N SER A 65 -6.97 11.75 -9.79
CA SER A 65 -7.69 10.55 -10.25
C SER A 65 -6.73 9.34 -10.30
N PHE A 66 -7.26 8.17 -10.00
CA PHE A 66 -6.56 6.90 -10.14
C PHE A 66 -6.91 6.16 -11.43
N ASP A 67 -7.84 6.71 -12.23
CA ASP A 67 -8.37 6.04 -13.43
C ASP A 67 -7.33 5.75 -14.51
N ALA A 68 -6.24 6.52 -14.51
CA ALA A 68 -5.15 6.38 -15.48
C ALA A 68 -3.98 5.52 -14.97
N LEU A 69 -4.04 5.02 -13.72
CA LEU A 69 -2.98 4.17 -13.15
C LEU A 69 -3.05 2.77 -13.77
N THR A 70 -1.90 2.31 -14.22
CA THR A 70 -1.70 0.91 -14.56
C THR A 70 -1.17 0.12 -13.35
N GLN A 71 -1.16 -1.21 -13.45
CA GLN A 71 -0.55 -2.05 -12.42
C GLN A 71 0.96 -1.79 -12.31
N GLU A 72 1.61 -1.51 -13.43
CA GLU A 72 3.03 -1.17 -13.48
C GLU A 72 3.32 0.15 -12.75
N ASP A 73 2.47 1.16 -12.88
CA ASP A 73 2.59 2.42 -12.15
C ASP A 73 2.48 2.19 -10.64
N VAL A 74 1.54 1.36 -10.21
CA VAL A 74 1.38 0.99 -8.80
C VAL A 74 2.60 0.23 -8.29
N ASN A 75 3.10 -0.74 -9.04
CA ASN A 75 4.28 -1.52 -8.67
C ASN A 75 5.54 -0.64 -8.59
N LEU A 76 5.69 0.29 -9.53
CA LEU A 76 6.77 1.28 -9.53
C LEU A 76 6.70 2.16 -8.29
N MET A 77 5.54 2.76 -8.02
CA MET A 77 5.32 3.58 -6.84
C MET A 77 5.61 2.82 -5.54
N LEU A 78 5.06 1.61 -5.39
CA LEU A 78 5.29 0.79 -4.20
C LEU A 78 6.76 0.37 -4.05
N SER A 79 7.48 0.15 -5.14
CA SER A 79 8.91 -0.10 -5.12
C SER A 79 9.68 1.07 -4.49
N HIS A 80 9.38 2.30 -4.91
CA HIS A 80 9.99 3.51 -4.35
C HIS A 80 9.58 3.76 -2.90
N VAL A 81 8.28 3.67 -2.58
CA VAL A 81 7.74 3.87 -1.22
C VAL A 81 8.34 2.88 -0.23
N ASN A 82 8.48 1.60 -0.62
CA ASN A 82 9.05 0.58 0.26
C ASN A 82 10.58 0.59 0.30
N SER A 83 11.24 1.28 -0.61
CA SER A 83 12.70 1.48 -0.60
C SER A 83 13.14 2.78 0.09
N ALA A 84 12.18 3.59 0.55
CA ALA A 84 12.49 4.80 1.32
C ALA A 84 12.82 4.45 2.79
N PRO A 85 13.94 4.93 3.34
CA PRO A 85 14.29 4.69 4.74
C PRO A 85 13.24 5.27 5.70
N ARG A 86 12.96 4.54 6.79
CA ARG A 86 11.99 4.94 7.80
C ARG A 86 12.67 5.19 9.16
N PRO A 87 12.50 6.35 9.78
CA PRO A 87 12.99 6.58 11.15
C PRO A 87 12.45 5.55 12.16
N SER A 88 11.18 5.14 11.99
CA SER A 88 10.55 4.12 12.84
C SER A 88 11.14 2.72 12.69
N LEU A 89 11.93 2.47 11.65
CA LEU A 89 12.67 1.23 11.41
C LEU A 89 14.17 1.41 11.64
N GLY A 90 14.57 2.43 12.42
CA GLY A 90 15.97 2.72 12.67
C GLY A 90 16.76 3.12 11.41
N GLY A 91 16.09 3.75 10.44
CA GLY A 91 16.70 4.13 9.17
C GLY A 91 16.71 3.05 8.10
N LYS A 92 16.23 1.85 8.39
CA LYS A 92 16.08 0.81 7.40
C LYS A 92 14.86 1.03 6.51
N THR A 93 14.80 0.33 5.39
CA THR A 93 13.66 0.39 4.47
C THR A 93 12.62 -0.68 4.82
N PRO A 94 11.33 -0.44 4.56
CA PRO A 94 10.30 -1.49 4.66
C PRO A 94 10.63 -2.73 3.83
N TYR A 95 11.20 -2.54 2.63
CA TYR A 95 11.64 -3.63 1.77
C TYR A 95 12.68 -4.51 2.44
N ASP A 96 13.75 -3.91 2.95
CA ASP A 96 14.86 -4.65 3.57
C ASP A 96 14.41 -5.35 4.87
N GLU A 97 13.55 -4.71 5.68
CA GLU A 97 12.97 -5.34 6.88
C GLU A 97 12.08 -6.52 6.53
N PHE A 98 11.24 -6.40 5.50
CA PHE A 98 10.37 -7.47 5.05
C PHE A 98 11.19 -8.69 4.57
N VAL A 99 12.20 -8.45 3.73
CA VAL A 99 13.09 -9.53 3.25
C VAL A 99 13.90 -10.13 4.39
N SER A 100 14.39 -9.31 5.32
CA SER A 100 15.14 -9.79 6.51
C SER A 100 14.27 -10.72 7.38
N PHE A 101 12.98 -10.42 7.53
CA PHE A 101 12.07 -11.21 8.35
C PHE A 101 11.60 -12.49 7.66
N HIS A 102 11.33 -12.46 6.36
CA HIS A 102 10.73 -13.56 5.60
C HIS A 102 11.73 -14.37 4.77
N GLY A 103 12.98 -13.90 4.62
CA GLY A 103 14.00 -14.55 3.83
C GLY A 103 13.65 -14.65 2.33
N GLU A 104 14.09 -15.73 1.70
CA GLU A 104 13.86 -15.98 0.26
C GLU A 104 12.38 -15.98 -0.13
N ARG A 105 11.50 -16.50 0.74
CA ARG A 105 10.05 -16.48 0.49
C ARG A 105 9.49 -15.06 0.42
N GLY A 106 10.03 -14.14 1.22
CA GLY A 106 9.66 -12.73 1.18
C GLY A 106 10.10 -12.08 -0.13
N LEU A 107 11.30 -12.39 -0.58
CA LEU A 107 11.83 -11.90 -1.85
C LEU A 107 10.99 -12.39 -3.04
N GLU A 108 10.74 -13.69 -3.14
CA GLU A 108 9.88 -14.28 -4.16
C GLU A 108 8.47 -13.66 -4.18
N PHE A 109 7.91 -13.39 -2.99
CA PHE A 109 6.61 -12.75 -2.88
C PHE A 109 6.61 -11.32 -3.46
N LEU A 110 7.62 -10.51 -3.12
CA LEU A 110 7.75 -9.16 -3.66
C LEU A 110 7.98 -9.16 -5.17
N GLU A 111 8.79 -10.08 -5.68
CA GLU A 111 9.03 -10.25 -7.12
C GLU A 111 7.75 -10.62 -7.88
N LYS A 112 6.94 -11.54 -7.34
CA LYS A 112 5.62 -11.90 -7.92
C LYS A 112 4.66 -10.72 -7.96
N LEU A 113 4.76 -9.79 -7.01
CA LEU A 113 4.00 -8.54 -7.00
C LEU A 113 4.61 -7.46 -7.90
N GLY A 114 5.76 -7.71 -8.52
CA GLY A 114 6.49 -6.72 -9.31
C GLY A 114 7.11 -5.59 -8.47
N ILE A 115 7.25 -5.79 -7.16
CA ILE A 115 7.87 -4.81 -6.25
C ILE A 115 9.37 -5.10 -6.17
N ARG A 116 10.19 -4.11 -6.50
CA ARG A 116 11.64 -4.23 -6.57
C ARG A 116 12.32 -3.27 -5.59
N ARG A 117 13.51 -3.66 -5.14
CA ARG A 117 14.33 -2.74 -4.36
C ARG A 117 14.90 -1.64 -5.25
N VAL A 118 14.73 -0.40 -4.81
CA VAL A 118 15.30 0.79 -5.46
C VAL A 118 16.49 1.26 -4.64
N ASN A 119 17.59 1.63 -5.29
CA ASN A 119 18.75 2.21 -4.61
C ASN A 119 18.37 3.53 -3.94
N ALA A 120 18.93 3.81 -2.76
CA ALA A 120 18.57 4.97 -1.94
C ALA A 120 18.68 6.30 -2.72
N GLU A 121 19.71 6.45 -3.54
CA GLU A 121 19.97 7.64 -4.38
C GLU A 121 18.97 7.81 -5.52
N SER A 122 18.27 6.71 -5.88
CA SER A 122 17.29 6.69 -6.97
C SER A 122 15.85 6.72 -6.49
N VAL A 123 15.60 6.75 -5.18
CA VAL A 123 14.26 6.82 -4.62
C VAL A 123 13.63 8.17 -4.95
N ILE A 124 12.48 8.15 -5.61
CA ILE A 124 11.70 9.34 -5.96
C ILE A 124 10.32 9.20 -5.30
N LEU A 125 9.98 10.16 -4.43
CA LEU A 125 8.66 10.27 -3.81
C LEU A 125 8.03 11.60 -4.25
N ASP A 126 7.71 11.69 -5.53
CA ASP A 126 7.16 12.87 -6.21
C ASP A 126 6.27 12.38 -7.36
N PRO A 127 5.22 13.12 -7.74
CA PRO A 127 4.33 12.75 -8.87
C PRO A 127 5.05 12.56 -10.21
N ILE A 128 6.23 13.14 -10.40
CA ILE A 128 7.05 12.93 -11.61
C ILE A 128 7.43 11.45 -11.82
N LEU A 129 7.47 10.65 -10.76
CA LEU A 129 7.75 9.22 -10.83
C LEU A 129 6.82 8.51 -11.81
N LEU A 130 5.53 8.92 -11.83
CA LEU A 130 4.51 8.34 -12.70
C LEU A 130 4.36 9.10 -14.03
N GLY A 131 5.29 10.03 -14.32
CA GLY A 131 5.35 10.78 -15.56
C GLY A 131 4.68 12.15 -15.53
N GLU A 132 4.91 12.92 -16.57
CA GLU A 132 4.47 14.33 -16.70
C GLU A 132 2.94 14.50 -16.60
N LYS A 133 2.17 13.51 -17.03
CA LYS A 133 0.70 13.53 -16.94
C LYS A 133 0.26 13.61 -15.47
N PHE A 134 0.77 12.73 -14.64
CA PHE A 134 0.44 12.71 -13.21
C PHE A 134 0.96 13.93 -12.47
N LYS A 135 2.14 14.42 -12.83
CA LYS A 135 2.68 15.67 -12.28
C LYS A 135 1.77 16.88 -12.57
N LYS A 136 1.28 17.00 -13.80
CA LYS A 136 0.34 18.08 -14.17
C LYS A 136 -0.99 17.95 -13.42
N GLU A 137 -1.50 16.75 -13.26
CA GLU A 137 -2.74 16.49 -12.52
C GLU A 137 -2.56 16.80 -11.03
N ALA A 138 -1.45 16.38 -10.42
CA ALA A 138 -1.12 16.70 -9.04
C ALA A 138 -1.05 18.22 -8.80
N ASN A 139 -0.40 18.96 -9.69
CA ASN A 139 -0.35 20.42 -9.61
C ASN A 139 -1.75 21.05 -9.70
N ARG A 140 -2.62 20.56 -10.58
CA ARG A 140 -4.01 21.02 -10.70
C ARG A 140 -4.81 20.73 -9.43
N ALA A 141 -4.68 19.53 -8.86
CA ALA A 141 -5.34 19.15 -7.62
C ALA A 141 -4.91 20.02 -6.43
N ILE A 142 -3.62 20.39 -6.37
CA ILE A 142 -3.08 21.30 -5.35
C ILE A 142 -3.68 22.70 -5.52
N LEU A 143 -3.68 23.26 -6.73
CA LEU A 143 -4.22 24.60 -7.00
C LEU A 143 -5.70 24.70 -6.68
N HIS A 144 -6.48 23.70 -7.09
CA HIS A 144 -7.92 23.62 -6.75
C HIS A 144 -8.16 23.59 -5.23
N ARG A 145 -7.34 22.85 -4.50
CA ARG A 145 -7.43 22.74 -3.03
C ARG A 145 -7.14 24.06 -2.32
N HIS A 146 -6.29 24.91 -2.90
CA HIS A 146 -5.95 26.23 -2.36
C HIS A 146 -6.84 27.36 -2.91
N GLY A 147 -7.88 27.02 -3.67
CA GLY A 147 -8.83 28.02 -4.21
C GLY A 147 -8.23 28.94 -5.27
N VAL A 148 -7.20 28.48 -5.96
CA VAL A 148 -6.52 29.24 -7.04
C VAL A 148 -7.12 28.94 -8.42
N LEU A 149 -7.87 27.84 -8.55
CA LEU A 149 -8.64 27.41 -9.73
C LEU A 149 -10.06 27.09 -9.34
#